data_51403e04035cf627cb7d10c50d0a7d9f
#
_entry.id   51403e04035cf627cb7d10c50d0a7d9f
#
_cell.length_a   1.000
_cell.length_b   1.000
_cell.length_c   1.000
_cell.angle_alpha   90.00
_cell.angle_beta   90.00
_cell.angle_gamma   90.00
#
_symmetry.space_group_name_H-M   'P 1'
#
loop_
_entity.id
_entity.type
_entity.pdbx_description
1 polymer ?
#
loop_
_entity_poly.entity_id
_entity_poly.type
_entity_poly.pdbx_seq_one_letter_code
_entity_poly.pdbx_strand_id
1 'polypeptide(L)'
;MRLFLLRHGQTAANRQGVFCGMTDLPLTEQGEQQARQIAQWLAEVPFTQAISSELRRAQHTAEIVIGQRELAIQPDGGFNEMNFGDWEMCHHQDLQQQDSAAWADWVADWQLACPPAGESFPLFSKRISLQAQRLLDEPGDGDRLLVAHQGSLSLLLAGLLKLPAAGMWHFPFTQGAYSVVELNQGFVTLKVFNSQAHWQPASRE
;
A
#
# COMPACT_ATOMS: atom_id res chain seq x y z
N MET A 1 0.10 0.39 19.68
CA MET A 1 0.67 -0.27 18.49
C MET A 1 1.04 0.80 17.47
N ARG A 2 2.23 0.69 16.84
CA ARG A 2 2.56 1.51 15.66
C ARG A 2 2.54 0.63 14.42
N LEU A 3 1.99 1.16 13.32
CA LEU A 3 1.93 0.50 12.04
C LEU A 3 2.77 1.30 11.05
N PHE A 4 3.83 0.69 10.53
CA PHE A 4 4.70 1.24 9.51
C PHE A 4 4.19 0.82 8.15
N LEU A 5 3.74 1.77 7.37
CA LEU A 5 3.11 1.58 6.05
C LEU A 5 4.13 1.87 4.95
N LEU A 6 4.38 0.90 4.10
CA LEU A 6 5.31 1.01 2.98
C LEU A 6 4.62 0.64 1.67
N ARG A 7 4.72 1.52 0.68
CA ARG A 7 4.47 1.14 -0.70
C ARG A 7 5.65 0.32 -1.21
N HIS A 8 5.37 -0.79 -1.93
CA HIS A 8 6.42 -1.59 -2.57
C HIS A 8 7.38 -0.74 -3.41
N GLY A 9 8.63 -1.20 -3.56
CA GLY A 9 9.62 -0.56 -4.42
C GLY A 9 9.22 -0.51 -5.89
N GLN A 10 9.94 0.26 -6.70
CA GLN A 10 9.64 0.45 -8.12
C GLN A 10 9.62 -0.88 -8.89
N THR A 11 8.64 -1.01 -9.80
CA THR A 11 8.53 -2.07 -10.81
C THR A 11 8.64 -1.50 -12.23
N ALA A 12 8.74 -2.36 -13.24
CA ALA A 12 8.72 -1.93 -14.65
C ALA A 12 7.42 -1.18 -14.99
N ALA A 13 6.27 -1.63 -14.46
CA ALA A 13 4.98 -0.97 -14.66
C ALA A 13 4.98 0.47 -14.12
N ASN A 14 5.55 0.70 -12.94
CA ASN A 14 5.65 2.06 -12.38
C ASN A 14 6.50 2.97 -13.27
N ARG A 15 7.60 2.46 -13.81
CA ARG A 15 8.47 3.23 -14.72
C ARG A 15 7.78 3.56 -16.03
N GLN A 16 6.91 2.68 -16.52
CA GLN A 16 6.13 2.86 -17.75
C GLN A 16 4.86 3.69 -17.54
N GLY A 17 4.42 3.91 -16.30
CA GLY A 17 3.19 4.65 -16.00
C GLY A 17 1.90 3.90 -16.40
N VAL A 18 1.94 2.56 -16.37
CA VAL A 18 0.80 1.70 -16.73
C VAL A 18 0.03 1.24 -15.48
N PHE A 19 -1.24 0.89 -15.65
CA PHE A 19 -2.03 0.25 -14.61
C PHE A 19 -1.42 -1.10 -14.23
N CYS A 20 -1.28 -1.37 -12.95
CA CYS A 20 -0.72 -2.61 -12.45
C CYS A 20 -1.34 -2.94 -11.10
N GLY A 21 -2.38 -3.73 -11.11
CA GLY A 21 -3.05 -4.25 -9.93
C GLY A 21 -2.56 -5.65 -9.60
N MET A 22 -3.13 -6.66 -10.26
CA MET A 22 -2.86 -8.08 -10.00
C MET A 22 -1.70 -8.66 -10.81
N THR A 23 -1.23 -7.97 -11.86
CA THR A 23 -0.05 -8.42 -12.60
C THR A 23 1.16 -8.51 -11.68
N ASP A 24 1.72 -9.70 -11.56
CA ASP A 24 2.74 -10.02 -10.56
C ASP A 24 4.15 -9.78 -11.09
N LEU A 25 4.63 -8.55 -11.00
CA LEU A 25 5.94 -8.10 -11.46
C LEU A 25 6.98 -8.08 -10.33
N PRO A 26 8.26 -8.38 -10.64
CA PRO A 26 9.36 -8.18 -9.71
C PRO A 26 9.70 -6.70 -9.53
N LEU A 27 10.48 -6.40 -8.50
CA LEU A 27 11.12 -5.10 -8.34
C LEU A 27 12.14 -4.85 -9.47
N THR A 28 12.35 -3.58 -9.80
CA THR A 28 13.55 -3.15 -10.55
C THR A 28 14.72 -3.01 -9.58
N GLU A 29 15.95 -2.87 -10.10
CA GLU A 29 17.12 -2.55 -9.29
C GLU A 29 16.90 -1.29 -8.43
N GLN A 30 16.28 -0.26 -9.00
CA GLN A 30 15.87 0.95 -8.29
C GLN A 30 14.89 0.62 -7.15
N GLY A 31 13.93 -0.28 -7.38
CA GLY A 31 12.97 -0.70 -6.36
C GLY A 31 13.63 -1.43 -5.20
N GLU A 32 14.61 -2.29 -5.47
CA GLU A 32 15.41 -2.94 -4.43
C GLU A 32 16.28 -1.93 -3.65
N GLN A 33 16.89 -0.95 -4.33
CA GLN A 33 17.65 0.11 -3.67
C GLN A 33 16.75 0.94 -2.74
N GLN A 34 15.53 1.27 -3.17
CA GLN A 34 14.53 1.94 -2.33
C GLN A 34 14.21 1.12 -1.06
N ALA A 35 14.00 -0.18 -1.21
CA ALA A 35 13.73 -1.06 -0.06
C ALA A 35 14.94 -1.16 0.89
N ARG A 36 16.17 -1.27 0.37
CA ARG A 36 17.41 -1.28 1.19
C ARG A 36 17.59 0.04 1.96
N GLN A 37 17.26 1.17 1.33
CA GLN A 37 17.34 2.46 2.01
C GLN A 37 16.34 2.55 3.17
N ILE A 38 15.09 2.08 2.96
CA ILE A 38 14.10 2.01 4.04
C ILE A 38 14.58 1.07 5.16
N ALA A 39 15.18 -0.08 4.81
CA ALA A 39 15.74 -1.00 5.80
C ALA A 39 16.75 -0.32 6.72
N GLN A 40 17.62 0.55 6.18
CA GLN A 40 18.58 1.33 6.96
C GLN A 40 17.88 2.33 7.90
N TRP A 41 16.86 3.04 7.41
CA TRP A 41 16.11 4.01 8.22
C TRP A 41 15.31 3.37 9.35
N LEU A 42 14.87 2.14 9.15
CA LEU A 42 14.09 1.37 10.12
C LEU A 42 14.90 0.31 10.87
N ALA A 43 16.26 0.39 10.82
CA ALA A 43 17.13 -0.63 11.39
C ALA A 43 16.86 -0.88 12.89
N GLU A 44 16.61 0.17 13.66
CA GLU A 44 16.39 0.13 15.10
C GLU A 44 14.92 -0.12 15.50
N VAL A 45 14.00 -0.29 14.53
CA VAL A 45 12.59 -0.56 14.84
C VAL A 45 12.42 -2.02 15.23
N PRO A 46 11.93 -2.33 16.45
CA PRO A 46 11.74 -3.70 16.92
C PRO A 46 10.41 -4.25 16.42
N PHE A 47 10.33 -4.55 15.12
CA PHE A 47 9.12 -5.13 14.54
C PHE A 47 8.74 -6.44 15.21
N THR A 48 7.48 -6.55 15.61
CA THR A 48 6.89 -7.77 16.19
C THR A 48 6.05 -8.54 15.18
N GLN A 49 5.66 -7.90 14.07
CA GLN A 49 4.92 -8.51 12.98
C GLN A 49 5.27 -7.84 11.65
N ALA A 50 5.33 -8.63 10.59
CA ALA A 50 5.46 -8.16 9.21
C ALA A 50 4.35 -8.75 8.35
N ILE A 51 3.61 -7.89 7.68
CA ILE A 51 2.51 -8.25 6.78
C ILE A 51 2.85 -7.69 5.39
N SER A 52 2.54 -8.44 4.35
CA SER A 52 2.63 -7.94 2.97
C SER A 52 1.38 -8.31 2.18
N SER A 53 1.11 -7.59 1.09
CA SER A 53 0.24 -8.15 0.07
C SER A 53 0.86 -9.45 -0.49
N GLU A 54 0.06 -10.29 -1.14
CA GLU A 54 0.54 -11.56 -1.73
C GLU A 54 1.42 -11.37 -2.98
N LEU A 55 1.46 -10.15 -3.55
CA LEU A 55 2.18 -9.88 -4.79
C LEU A 55 3.69 -9.77 -4.54
N ARG A 56 4.50 -10.42 -5.42
CA ARG A 56 5.96 -10.53 -5.28
C ARG A 56 6.65 -9.21 -4.99
N ARG A 57 6.25 -8.12 -5.64
CA ARG A 57 6.84 -6.79 -5.42
C ARG A 57 6.70 -6.32 -3.97
N ALA A 58 5.57 -6.63 -3.30
CA ALA A 58 5.36 -6.27 -1.89
C ALA A 58 6.10 -7.23 -0.96
N GLN A 59 6.03 -8.54 -1.22
CA GLN A 59 6.76 -9.55 -0.46
C GLN A 59 8.27 -9.28 -0.50
N HIS A 60 8.84 -9.12 -1.70
CA HIS A 60 10.28 -8.86 -1.86
C HIS A 60 10.71 -7.53 -1.20
N THR A 61 9.87 -6.49 -1.26
CA THR A 61 10.14 -5.25 -0.49
C THR A 61 10.17 -5.53 1.01
N ALA A 62 9.21 -6.30 1.54
CA ALA A 62 9.16 -6.66 2.95
C ALA A 62 10.37 -7.50 3.38
N GLU A 63 10.77 -8.48 2.57
CA GLU A 63 11.96 -9.31 2.79
C GLU A 63 13.23 -8.47 2.94
N ILE A 64 13.44 -7.52 2.02
CA ILE A 64 14.59 -6.61 2.10
C ILE A 64 14.54 -5.75 3.36
N VAL A 65 13.37 -5.21 3.72
CA VAL A 65 13.22 -4.32 4.89
C VAL A 65 13.38 -5.09 6.20
N ILE A 66 12.86 -6.29 6.31
CA ILE A 66 13.03 -7.16 7.49
C ILE A 66 14.48 -7.63 7.59
N GLY A 67 15.12 -7.95 6.46
CA GLY A 67 16.52 -8.37 6.42
C GLY A 67 16.76 -9.63 7.24
N GLN A 68 17.72 -9.58 8.15
CA GLN A 68 18.14 -10.74 8.98
C GLN A 68 17.35 -10.89 10.28
N ARG A 69 16.27 -10.13 10.49
CA ARG A 69 15.43 -10.30 11.68
C ARG A 69 14.71 -11.64 11.62
N GLU A 70 14.65 -12.35 12.73
CA GLU A 70 13.89 -13.60 12.87
C GLU A 70 12.39 -13.31 12.94
N LEU A 71 11.83 -12.81 11.84
CA LEU A 71 10.44 -12.41 11.73
C LEU A 71 9.85 -12.88 10.41
N ALA A 72 8.86 -13.77 10.48
CA ALA A 72 8.16 -14.26 9.30
C ALA A 72 7.26 -13.17 8.71
N ILE A 73 7.30 -13.03 7.39
CA ILE A 73 6.38 -12.17 6.64
C ILE A 73 5.09 -12.96 6.39
N GLN A 74 3.96 -12.37 6.72
CA GLN A 74 2.62 -12.93 6.55
C GLN A 74 1.98 -12.35 5.28
N PRO A 75 1.90 -13.09 4.16
CA PRO A 75 1.18 -12.62 2.98
C PRO A 75 -0.32 -12.56 3.27
N ASP A 76 -0.99 -11.50 2.83
CA ASP A 76 -2.43 -11.31 3.00
C ASP A 76 -3.02 -10.61 1.76
N GLY A 77 -3.85 -11.36 1.01
CA GLY A 77 -4.54 -10.87 -0.19
C GLY A 77 -5.52 -9.74 0.09
N GLY A 78 -5.92 -9.56 1.36
CA GLY A 78 -6.71 -8.41 1.79
C GLY A 78 -6.03 -7.07 1.52
N PHE A 79 -4.71 -7.03 1.36
CA PHE A 79 -3.92 -5.84 1.04
C PHE A 79 -3.45 -5.78 -0.42
N ASN A 80 -3.88 -6.70 -1.28
CA ASN A 80 -3.56 -6.63 -2.72
C ASN A 80 -4.09 -5.32 -3.32
N GLU A 81 -3.47 -4.89 -4.41
CA GLU A 81 -3.95 -3.73 -5.18
C GLU A 81 -5.29 -4.06 -5.85
N MET A 82 -5.99 -3.05 -6.32
CA MET A 82 -7.20 -3.20 -7.12
C MET A 82 -6.87 -4.00 -8.39
N ASN A 83 -7.71 -4.97 -8.72
CA ASN A 83 -7.59 -5.69 -9.99
C ASN A 83 -8.10 -4.82 -11.14
N PHE A 84 -7.24 -4.44 -12.06
CA PHE A 84 -7.61 -3.63 -13.21
C PHE A 84 -8.10 -4.45 -14.43
N GLY A 85 -8.16 -5.78 -14.31
CA GLY A 85 -8.71 -6.65 -15.38
C GLY A 85 -8.01 -6.44 -16.73
N ASP A 86 -8.80 -6.16 -17.78
CA ASP A 86 -8.27 -5.96 -19.13
C ASP A 86 -7.42 -4.69 -19.28
N TRP A 87 -7.42 -3.81 -18.27
CA TRP A 87 -6.57 -2.61 -18.25
C TRP A 87 -5.19 -2.85 -17.63
N GLU A 88 -4.95 -4.06 -17.12
CA GLU A 88 -3.61 -4.41 -16.60
C GLU A 88 -2.55 -4.20 -17.67
N MET A 89 -1.46 -3.53 -17.28
CA MET A 89 -0.32 -3.17 -18.13
C MET A 89 -0.64 -2.22 -19.31
N CYS A 90 -1.82 -1.58 -19.29
CA CYS A 90 -2.19 -0.55 -20.26
C CYS A 90 -1.87 0.86 -19.72
N HIS A 91 -1.44 1.76 -20.59
CA HIS A 91 -1.31 3.17 -20.28
C HIS A 91 -2.66 3.87 -20.46
N HIS A 92 -2.98 4.86 -19.65
CA HIS A 92 -4.26 5.57 -19.71
C HIS A 92 -4.56 6.19 -21.10
N GLN A 93 -3.53 6.62 -21.84
CA GLN A 93 -3.69 7.15 -23.19
C GLN A 93 -4.09 6.08 -24.21
N ASP A 94 -3.62 4.83 -24.01
CA ASP A 94 -4.00 3.70 -24.86
C ASP A 94 -5.44 3.30 -24.58
N LEU A 95 -5.86 3.29 -23.32
CA LEU A 95 -7.24 3.00 -22.91
C LEU A 95 -8.24 4.02 -23.47
N GLN A 96 -7.87 5.30 -23.51
CA GLN A 96 -8.69 6.34 -24.12
C GLN A 96 -8.98 6.09 -25.61
N GLN A 97 -8.06 5.42 -26.31
CA GLN A 97 -8.20 5.10 -27.73
C GLN A 97 -8.85 3.74 -27.98
N GLN A 98 -8.48 2.73 -27.20
CA GLN A 98 -8.85 1.33 -27.42
C GLN A 98 -10.17 0.96 -26.75
N ASP A 99 -10.48 1.55 -25.61
CA ASP A 99 -11.67 1.28 -24.79
C ASP A 99 -12.31 2.59 -24.34
N SER A 100 -12.61 3.45 -25.31
CA SER A 100 -13.04 4.83 -25.07
C SER A 100 -14.31 4.94 -24.23
N ALA A 101 -15.25 4.00 -24.33
CA ALA A 101 -16.50 4.01 -23.57
C ALA A 101 -16.25 3.70 -22.08
N ALA A 102 -15.61 2.57 -21.76
CA ALA A 102 -15.32 2.20 -20.37
C ALA A 102 -14.35 3.20 -19.71
N TRP A 103 -13.40 3.73 -20.50
CA TRP A 103 -12.51 4.80 -20.02
C TRP A 103 -13.27 6.10 -19.70
N ALA A 104 -14.23 6.50 -20.55
CA ALA A 104 -15.05 7.68 -20.31
C ALA A 104 -15.91 7.52 -19.04
N ASP A 105 -16.50 6.34 -18.83
CA ASP A 105 -17.26 6.02 -17.62
C ASP A 105 -16.37 6.10 -16.37
N TRP A 106 -15.15 5.57 -16.44
CA TRP A 106 -14.17 5.66 -15.36
C TRP A 106 -13.77 7.11 -15.02
N VAL A 107 -13.54 7.93 -16.04
CA VAL A 107 -13.20 9.34 -15.85
C VAL A 107 -14.38 10.12 -15.27
N ALA A 108 -15.61 9.78 -15.69
CA ALA A 108 -16.82 10.43 -15.20
C ALA A 108 -17.11 10.08 -13.73
N ASP A 109 -17.01 8.80 -13.37
CA ASP A 109 -17.21 8.35 -11.99
C ASP A 109 -16.43 7.03 -11.72
N TRP A 110 -15.17 7.15 -11.34
CA TRP A 110 -14.31 6.01 -11.00
C TRP A 110 -14.80 5.19 -9.79
N GLN A 111 -15.70 5.74 -8.94
CA GLN A 111 -16.26 5.02 -7.81
C GLN A 111 -17.37 4.05 -8.22
N LEU A 112 -18.05 4.30 -9.32
CA LEU A 112 -19.10 3.43 -9.86
C LEU A 112 -18.64 2.59 -11.04
N ALA A 113 -17.70 3.11 -11.84
CA ALA A 113 -17.17 2.39 -12.99
C ALA A 113 -16.33 1.18 -12.54
N CYS A 114 -16.27 0.17 -13.39
CA CYS A 114 -15.48 -1.04 -13.17
C CYS A 114 -14.62 -1.30 -14.40
N PRO A 115 -13.30 -1.48 -14.26
CA PRO A 115 -12.48 -1.95 -15.36
C PRO A 115 -13.02 -3.27 -15.92
N PRO A 116 -13.07 -3.48 -17.24
CA PRO A 116 -13.54 -4.74 -17.81
C PRO A 116 -12.77 -5.93 -17.23
N ALA A 117 -13.49 -6.98 -16.83
CA ALA A 117 -12.94 -8.16 -16.13
C ALA A 117 -12.17 -7.84 -14.84
N GLY A 118 -12.24 -6.63 -14.31
CA GLY A 118 -11.53 -6.18 -13.10
C GLY A 118 -12.39 -6.17 -11.84
N GLU A 119 -11.84 -5.58 -10.80
CA GLU A 119 -12.50 -5.35 -9.50
C GLU A 119 -13.22 -4.00 -9.53
N SER A 120 -14.48 -3.93 -9.10
CA SER A 120 -15.14 -2.63 -8.92
C SER A 120 -14.60 -1.90 -7.69
N PHE A 121 -14.59 -0.57 -7.73
CA PHE A 121 -14.14 0.22 -6.58
C PHE A 121 -14.92 -0.08 -5.28
N PRO A 122 -16.25 -0.30 -5.27
CA PRO A 122 -16.96 -0.71 -4.06
C PRO A 122 -16.46 -2.03 -3.45
N LEU A 123 -16.09 -3.03 -4.28
CA LEU A 123 -15.52 -4.29 -3.78
C LEU A 123 -14.13 -4.08 -3.22
N PHE A 124 -13.28 -3.34 -3.91
CA PHE A 124 -11.95 -2.95 -3.43
C PHE A 124 -12.04 -2.19 -2.10
N SER A 125 -12.90 -1.17 -2.03
CA SER A 125 -13.13 -0.39 -0.82
C SER A 125 -13.62 -1.24 0.35
N LYS A 126 -14.56 -2.15 0.10
CA LYS A 126 -15.06 -3.08 1.12
C LYS A 126 -13.95 -3.99 1.65
N ARG A 127 -13.13 -4.55 0.75
CA ARG A 127 -12.01 -5.43 1.12
C ARG A 127 -11.00 -4.71 2.01
N ILE A 128 -10.59 -3.49 1.64
CA ILE A 128 -9.65 -2.69 2.44
C ILE A 128 -10.29 -2.22 3.76
N SER A 129 -11.58 -1.88 3.77
CA SER A 129 -12.29 -1.49 5.00
C SER A 129 -12.33 -2.63 6.03
N LEU A 130 -12.49 -3.88 5.59
CA LEU A 130 -12.40 -5.04 6.46
C LEU A 130 -11.00 -5.18 7.09
N GLN A 131 -9.94 -4.89 6.33
CA GLN A 131 -8.57 -4.89 6.86
C GLN A 131 -8.34 -3.75 7.86
N ALA A 132 -8.88 -2.56 7.59
CA ALA A 132 -8.82 -1.44 8.53
C ALA A 132 -9.52 -1.80 9.85
N GLN A 133 -10.71 -2.39 9.79
CA GLN A 133 -11.45 -2.82 10.96
C GLN A 133 -10.69 -3.89 11.75
N ARG A 134 -10.13 -4.91 11.08
CA ARG A 134 -9.33 -5.95 11.73
C ARG A 134 -8.12 -5.35 12.48
N LEU A 135 -7.42 -4.39 11.89
CA LEU A 135 -6.30 -3.71 12.55
C LEU A 135 -6.73 -2.90 13.78
N LEU A 136 -7.95 -2.35 13.77
CA LEU A 136 -8.53 -1.62 14.91
C LEU A 136 -8.99 -2.56 16.02
N ASP A 137 -9.56 -3.72 15.65
CA ASP A 137 -10.12 -4.69 16.60
C ASP A 137 -9.04 -5.58 17.26
N GLU A 138 -7.91 -5.75 16.58
CA GLU A 138 -6.77 -6.53 17.06
C GLU A 138 -5.55 -5.62 17.33
N PRO A 139 -5.66 -4.67 18.25
CA PRO A 139 -4.54 -3.81 18.61
C PRO A 139 -3.52 -4.63 19.40
N GLY A 140 -2.62 -5.32 18.71
CA GLY A 140 -1.51 -5.99 19.36
C GLY A 140 -0.51 -4.98 19.94
N ASP A 141 0.39 -5.46 20.76
CA ASP A 141 1.50 -4.68 21.27
C ASP A 141 2.66 -4.67 20.25
N GLY A 142 3.42 -3.56 20.23
CA GLY A 142 4.64 -3.44 19.44
C GLY A 142 4.45 -2.77 18.08
N ASP A 143 5.48 -2.90 17.26
CA ASP A 143 5.58 -2.28 15.96
C ASP A 143 5.32 -3.30 14.85
N ARG A 144 4.46 -2.94 13.91
CA ARG A 144 4.11 -3.80 12.77
C ARG A 144 4.53 -3.15 11.46
N LEU A 145 5.09 -3.95 10.57
CA LEU A 145 5.35 -3.57 9.19
C LEU A 145 4.19 -4.01 8.30
N LEU A 146 3.71 -3.14 7.44
CA LEU A 146 2.79 -3.48 6.35
C LEU A 146 3.33 -2.95 5.02
N VAL A 147 3.58 -3.87 4.09
CA VAL A 147 4.01 -3.53 2.72
C VAL A 147 2.91 -3.86 1.74
N ALA A 148 2.42 -2.84 1.04
CA ALA A 148 1.33 -3.00 0.07
C ALA A 148 1.48 -1.99 -1.11
N HIS A 149 0.39 -1.46 -1.61
CA HIS A 149 0.36 -0.70 -2.86
C HIS A 149 -0.20 0.71 -2.65
N GLN A 150 -0.13 1.54 -3.68
CA GLN A 150 -0.62 2.92 -3.63
C GLN A 150 -2.09 2.99 -3.24
N GLY A 151 -2.96 2.31 -4.02
CA GLY A 151 -4.41 2.37 -3.82
C GLY A 151 -4.82 1.73 -2.49
N SER A 152 -4.32 0.53 -2.21
CA SER A 152 -4.66 -0.20 -0.98
C SER A 152 -4.22 0.55 0.29
N LEU A 153 -3.01 1.13 0.33
CA LEU A 153 -2.54 1.90 1.48
C LEU A 153 -3.26 3.23 1.65
N SER A 154 -3.52 3.95 0.55
CA SER A 154 -4.25 5.23 0.60
C SER A 154 -5.67 5.04 1.12
N LEU A 155 -6.34 3.99 0.65
CA LEU A 155 -7.70 3.65 1.09
C LEU A 155 -7.71 3.11 2.53
N LEU A 156 -6.71 2.29 2.91
CA LEU A 156 -6.52 1.83 4.29
C LEU A 156 -6.36 3.01 5.25
N LEU A 157 -5.48 3.96 4.92
CA LEU A 157 -5.23 5.11 5.78
C LEU A 157 -6.47 6.00 5.90
N ALA A 158 -7.20 6.23 4.81
CA ALA A 158 -8.48 6.94 4.86
C ALA A 158 -9.47 6.23 5.80
N GLY A 159 -9.61 4.90 5.68
CA GLY A 159 -10.48 4.10 6.54
C GLY A 159 -10.08 4.14 8.02
N LEU A 160 -8.80 3.99 8.33
CA LEU A 160 -8.27 4.10 9.70
C LEU A 160 -8.55 5.47 10.32
N LEU A 161 -8.48 6.54 9.53
CA LEU A 161 -8.78 7.92 9.96
C LEU A 161 -10.29 8.25 9.90
N LYS A 162 -11.14 7.26 9.59
CA LYS A 162 -12.61 7.42 9.48
C LYS A 162 -13.05 8.46 8.45
N LEU A 163 -12.27 8.61 7.38
CA LEU A 163 -12.61 9.45 6.25
C LEU A 163 -13.46 8.68 5.23
N PRO A 164 -14.26 9.35 4.40
CA PRO A 164 -14.88 8.73 3.24
C PRO A 164 -13.83 8.08 2.31
N ALA A 165 -14.20 7.06 1.55
CA ALA A 165 -13.27 6.37 0.65
C ALA A 165 -12.56 7.31 -0.34
N ALA A 166 -13.25 8.35 -0.83
CA ALA A 166 -12.67 9.40 -1.67
C ALA A 166 -11.51 10.16 -0.98
N GLY A 167 -11.44 10.14 0.36
CA GLY A 167 -10.32 10.70 1.13
C GLY A 167 -8.98 10.02 0.87
N MET A 168 -8.97 8.85 0.22
CA MET A 168 -7.74 8.16 -0.19
C MET A 168 -6.81 9.05 -1.02
N TRP A 169 -7.33 9.96 -1.81
CA TRP A 169 -6.55 10.85 -2.68
C TRP A 169 -5.73 11.89 -1.92
N HIS A 170 -5.99 12.08 -0.62
CA HIS A 170 -5.13 12.93 0.23
C HIS A 170 -3.83 12.24 0.65
N PHE A 171 -3.69 10.94 0.42
CA PHE A 171 -2.55 10.15 0.88
C PHE A 171 -1.79 9.47 -0.28
N PRO A 172 -1.04 10.24 -1.09
CA PRO A 172 -0.24 9.69 -2.18
C PRO A 172 1.04 9.00 -1.62
N PHE A 173 0.97 7.71 -1.33
CA PHE A 173 2.14 6.95 -0.84
C PHE A 173 3.25 6.90 -1.89
N THR A 174 4.45 7.36 -1.52
CA THR A 174 5.62 7.42 -2.38
C THR A 174 6.48 6.16 -2.24
N GLN A 175 7.03 5.66 -3.33
CA GLN A 175 8.03 4.59 -3.30
C GLN A 175 9.33 5.10 -2.66
N GLY A 176 10.05 4.22 -1.95
CA GLY A 176 11.27 4.63 -1.26
C GLY A 176 11.03 5.55 -0.06
N ALA A 177 9.84 5.48 0.53
CA ALA A 177 9.46 6.21 1.74
C ALA A 177 8.61 5.32 2.64
N TYR A 178 8.48 5.70 3.91
CA TYR A 178 7.60 5.03 4.87
C TYR A 178 6.69 6.03 5.57
N SER A 179 5.53 5.54 6.03
CA SER A 179 4.60 6.31 6.85
C SER A 179 4.32 5.56 8.14
N VAL A 180 3.98 6.27 9.21
CA VAL A 180 3.71 5.65 10.52
C VAL A 180 2.38 6.16 11.06
N VAL A 181 1.50 5.23 11.40
CA VAL A 181 0.29 5.49 12.18
C VAL A 181 0.41 4.83 13.55
N GLU A 182 -0.08 5.51 14.56
CA GLU A 182 -0.18 5.00 15.91
C GLU A 182 -1.65 4.70 16.22
N LEU A 183 -1.91 3.47 16.66
CA LEU A 183 -3.23 3.02 17.09
C LEU A 183 -3.21 2.89 18.60
N ASN A 184 -4.03 3.67 19.28
CA ASN A 184 -4.13 3.67 20.74
C ASN A 184 -5.60 3.74 21.16
N GLN A 185 -6.11 2.66 21.76
CA GLN A 185 -7.48 2.56 22.27
C GLN A 185 -8.57 2.98 21.25
N GLY A 186 -8.42 2.55 20.00
CA GLY A 186 -9.36 2.89 18.92
C GLY A 186 -9.17 4.29 18.32
N PHE A 187 -8.21 5.06 18.83
CA PHE A 187 -7.80 6.33 18.23
C PHE A 187 -6.59 6.14 17.31
N VAL A 188 -6.63 6.73 16.13
CA VAL A 188 -5.57 6.63 15.13
C VAL A 188 -4.93 7.99 14.89
N THR A 189 -3.62 8.04 15.01
CA THR A 189 -2.83 9.25 14.76
C THR A 189 -1.83 9.00 13.63
N LEU A 190 -1.85 9.81 12.59
CA LEU A 190 -0.80 9.85 11.58
C LEU A 190 0.42 10.58 12.17
N LYS A 191 1.48 9.84 12.46
CA LYS A 191 2.72 10.38 13.07
C LYS A 191 3.69 10.91 12.02
N VAL A 192 3.78 10.18 10.90
CA VAL A 192 4.74 10.46 9.83
C VAL A 192 4.12 10.04 8.51
N PHE A 193 4.30 10.85 7.47
CA PHE A 193 3.85 10.51 6.11
C PHE A 193 4.97 10.70 5.09
N ASN A 194 5.26 9.64 4.32
CA ASN A 194 6.30 9.61 3.28
C ASN A 194 7.68 10.08 3.77
N SER A 195 8.11 9.63 4.95
CA SER A 195 9.45 9.94 5.47
C SER A 195 10.55 9.22 4.68
N GLN A 196 11.64 9.94 4.47
CA GLN A 196 12.89 9.45 3.88
C GLN A 196 14.08 9.71 4.82
N ALA A 197 13.90 9.46 6.12
CA ALA A 197 14.88 9.69 7.16
C ALA A 197 14.86 8.56 8.19
N HIS A 198 15.90 8.45 9.01
CA HIS A 198 15.91 7.50 10.11
C HIS A 198 14.73 7.74 11.06
N TRP A 199 14.07 6.63 11.43
CA TRP A 199 13.00 6.68 12.40
C TRP A 199 13.55 7.12 13.76
N GLN A 200 12.94 8.14 14.32
CA GLN A 200 13.20 8.58 15.69
C GLN A 200 11.88 8.54 16.45
N PRO A 201 11.74 7.66 17.45
CA PRO A 201 10.57 7.70 18.31
C PRO A 201 10.51 9.08 18.99
N ALA A 202 9.33 9.70 19.00
CA ALA A 202 9.14 10.93 19.76
C ALA A 202 9.59 10.71 21.20
N SER A 203 10.41 11.62 21.73
CA SER A 203 10.78 11.62 23.14
C SER A 203 9.47 11.57 23.95
N ARG A 204 9.37 10.63 24.91
CA ARG A 204 8.26 10.65 25.86
C ARG A 204 8.45 11.92 26.70
N GLU A 205 7.65 12.94 26.43
CA GLU A 205 7.48 14.05 27.36
C GLU A 205 6.72 13.59 28.60
#